data_51842358b0d32da5056172a23927b8bc
#
_entry.id   51842358b0d32da5056172a23927b8bc
#
_cell.length_a   1.000
_cell.length_b   1.000
_cell.length_c   1.000
_cell.angle_alpha   90.00
_cell.angle_beta   90.00
_cell.angle_gamma   90.00
#
_symmetry.space_group_name_H-M   'P 1'
#
loop_
_entity.id
_entity.type
_entity.pdbx_description
1 polymer ?
#
loop_
_entity_poly.entity_id
_entity_poly.type
_entity_poly.pdbx_seq_one_letter_code
_entity_poly.pdbx_strand_id
1 'polypeptide(L)'
;MAGGALAETPALDTAAATDDGIRWRNAEDVPTFKIAEDGTIDWPTFSGYRRYHAECHVCHGPDGEGSTYAPALKTSAVTMDYYDFIGIVASGKQEINSAQNQVMPAFGTNPNVMCYLDDIYTYLRARGTEEIPRGRPAKKVAKSEAYAAAEAECMGAG
;
A
#
# COMPACT_ATOMS: atom_id res chain seq x y z
N MET A 1 -18.97 -0.49 -35.21
CA MET A 1 -19.16 0.03 -34.57
C MET A 1 -18.59 0.02 -33.49
N ALA A 2 -17.91 0.35 -33.29
CA ALA A 2 -17.16 0.39 -32.21
C ALA A 2 -17.84 1.00 -31.15
N GLY A 3 -18.54 0.30 -30.57
CA GLY A 3 -18.99 0.76 -29.37
C GLY A 3 -17.89 1.54 -28.71
N GLY A 4 -18.10 2.79 -28.60
CA GLY A 4 -17.21 3.61 -27.88
C GLY A 4 -16.76 2.86 -26.68
N ALA A 5 -15.60 2.35 -26.75
CA ALA A 5 -14.94 1.84 -25.62
C ALA A 5 -15.04 2.92 -24.59
N LEU A 6 -15.88 2.71 -23.63
CA LEU A 6 -15.82 3.47 -22.43
C LEU A 6 -14.36 3.47 -22.08
N ALA A 7 -13.78 4.64 -21.94
CA ALA A 7 -12.44 4.74 -21.47
C ALA A 7 -12.40 4.13 -20.08
N GLU A 8 -12.24 2.82 -20.06
CA GLU A 8 -11.97 2.17 -18.80
C GLU A 8 -10.61 2.68 -18.35
N THR A 9 -10.55 3.19 -17.15
CA THR A 9 -9.26 3.46 -16.52
C THR A 9 -8.49 2.15 -16.57
N PRO A 10 -7.35 2.09 -17.27
CA PRO A 10 -6.57 0.86 -17.32
C PRO A 10 -6.32 0.37 -15.90
N ALA A 11 -6.55 -0.91 -15.65
CA ALA A 11 -6.19 -1.49 -14.38
C ALA A 11 -4.71 -1.24 -14.13
N LEU A 12 -4.36 -0.79 -12.94
CA LEU A 12 -2.96 -0.57 -12.60
C LEU A 12 -2.21 -1.90 -12.68
N ASP A 13 -1.01 -1.87 -13.25
CA ASP A 13 -0.18 -3.06 -13.37
C ASP A 13 0.37 -3.43 -11.99
N THR A 14 -0.01 -4.60 -11.50
CA THR A 14 0.48 -5.12 -10.22
C THR A 14 1.48 -6.26 -10.39
N ALA A 15 1.84 -6.61 -11.61
CA ALA A 15 2.76 -7.73 -11.87
C ALA A 15 4.20 -7.35 -11.47
N ALA A 16 4.84 -8.21 -10.68
CA ALA A 16 6.24 -8.03 -10.30
C ALA A 16 7.13 -8.26 -11.52
N ALA A 17 7.94 -7.26 -11.85
CA ALA A 17 8.84 -7.30 -13.01
C ALA A 17 10.31 -7.31 -12.59
N THR A 18 10.69 -6.51 -11.60
CA THR A 18 12.08 -6.42 -11.13
C THR A 18 12.15 -6.42 -9.61
N ASP A 19 13.23 -6.98 -9.08
CA ASP A 19 13.55 -6.93 -7.66
C ASP A 19 14.76 -6.02 -7.50
N ASP A 20 14.60 -4.91 -6.77
CA ASP A 20 15.69 -3.96 -6.59
C ASP A 20 16.58 -4.29 -5.37
N GLY A 21 16.40 -5.48 -4.80
CA GLY A 21 17.13 -5.91 -3.61
C GLY A 21 16.40 -5.59 -2.31
N ILE A 22 15.47 -4.65 -2.34
CA ILE A 22 14.67 -4.25 -1.18
C ILE A 22 13.23 -4.68 -1.38
N ARG A 23 12.67 -4.41 -2.57
CA ARG A 23 11.28 -4.71 -2.90
C ARG A 23 11.10 -5.01 -4.39
N TRP A 24 9.97 -5.62 -4.70
CA TRP A 24 9.57 -5.85 -6.08
C TRP A 24 8.95 -4.59 -6.67
N ARG A 25 9.14 -4.40 -7.98
CA ARG A 25 8.58 -3.28 -8.74
C ARG A 25 7.94 -3.81 -10.01
N ASN A 26 6.91 -3.12 -10.49
CA ASN A 26 6.28 -3.48 -11.75
C ASN A 26 7.08 -2.94 -12.94
N ALA A 27 6.57 -3.10 -14.16
CA ALA A 27 7.26 -2.65 -15.37
C ALA A 27 7.46 -1.13 -15.42
N GLU A 28 6.68 -0.36 -14.66
CA GLU A 28 6.77 1.10 -14.58
C GLU A 28 7.55 1.57 -13.36
N ASP A 29 8.27 0.67 -12.71
CA ASP A 29 9.09 0.96 -11.53
C ASP A 29 8.28 1.38 -10.29
N VAL A 30 7.02 1.00 -10.24
CA VAL A 30 6.16 1.26 -9.08
C VAL A 30 6.22 0.05 -8.13
N PRO A 31 6.28 0.28 -6.80
CA PRO A 31 6.31 -0.81 -5.83
C PRO A 31 5.11 -1.76 -6.00
N THR A 32 5.39 -3.05 -5.93
CA THR A 32 4.35 -4.07 -5.99
C THR A 32 4.72 -5.28 -5.12
N PHE A 33 3.80 -6.22 -4.99
CA PHE A 33 3.97 -7.43 -4.20
C PHE A 33 4.47 -8.58 -5.05
N LYS A 34 5.01 -9.60 -4.41
CA LYS A 34 5.37 -10.86 -5.04
C LYS A 34 4.86 -12.01 -4.18
N ILE A 35 4.01 -12.84 -4.75
CA ILE A 35 3.41 -13.97 -4.04
C ILE A 35 3.78 -15.24 -4.76
N ALA A 36 4.40 -16.18 -4.02
CA ALA A 36 4.77 -17.48 -4.56
C ALA A 36 3.55 -18.38 -4.68
N GLU A 37 3.68 -19.48 -5.42
CA GLU A 37 2.57 -20.42 -5.64
C GLU A 37 2.01 -20.97 -4.32
N ASP A 38 2.85 -21.14 -3.31
CA ASP A 38 2.44 -21.65 -2.00
C ASP A 38 1.86 -20.58 -1.08
N GLY A 39 1.71 -19.36 -1.57
CA GLY A 39 1.17 -18.24 -0.81
C GLY A 39 2.21 -17.43 -0.02
N THR A 40 3.49 -17.77 -0.11
CA THR A 40 4.54 -17.02 0.58
C THR A 40 4.65 -15.61 -0.02
N ILE A 41 4.53 -14.58 0.81
CA ILE A 41 4.61 -13.20 0.34
C ILE A 41 6.00 -12.62 0.59
N ASP A 42 6.37 -11.62 -0.20
CA ASP A 42 7.62 -10.89 -0.01
C ASP A 42 7.61 -10.14 1.32
N TRP A 43 8.80 -9.91 1.87
CA TRP A 43 8.92 -9.24 3.18
C TRP A 43 8.28 -7.85 3.21
N PRO A 44 8.52 -6.95 2.21
CA PRO A 44 7.90 -5.62 2.27
C PRO A 44 6.38 -5.67 2.35
N THR A 45 5.73 -6.59 1.63
CA THR A 45 4.27 -6.75 1.69
C THR A 45 3.81 -7.19 3.08
N PHE A 46 4.55 -8.12 3.72
CA PHE A 46 4.26 -8.52 5.09
C PHE A 46 4.48 -7.36 6.07
N SER A 47 5.57 -6.62 5.90
CA SER A 47 5.82 -5.40 6.68
C SER A 47 4.64 -4.43 6.52
N GLY A 48 4.13 -4.28 5.31
CA GLY A 48 2.97 -3.43 5.04
C GLY A 48 1.73 -3.85 5.79
N TYR A 49 1.49 -5.15 5.92
CA TYR A 49 0.40 -5.66 6.75
C TYR A 49 0.56 -5.16 8.18
N ARG A 50 1.76 -5.30 8.75
CA ARG A 50 2.01 -4.90 10.13
C ARG A 50 1.85 -3.39 10.32
N ARG A 51 2.43 -2.61 9.42
CA ARG A 51 2.42 -1.14 9.53
C ARG A 51 1.04 -0.56 9.27
N TYR A 52 0.32 -1.12 8.32
CA TYR A 52 -1.07 -0.69 8.07
C TYR A 52 -1.91 -0.83 9.33
N HIS A 53 -1.83 -1.96 10.02
CA HIS A 53 -2.64 -2.21 11.19
C HIS A 53 -2.16 -1.43 12.42
N ALA A 54 -0.93 -0.92 12.39
CA ALA A 54 -0.43 -0.05 13.45
C ALA A 54 -0.87 1.41 13.25
N GLU A 55 -0.93 1.88 11.99
CA GLU A 55 -1.03 3.33 11.73
C GLU A 55 -2.30 3.75 10.99
N CYS A 56 -2.94 2.85 10.24
CA CYS A 56 -4.03 3.21 9.34
C CYS A 56 -5.38 2.60 9.72
N HIS A 57 -5.35 1.45 10.34
CA HIS A 57 -6.51 0.62 10.60
C HIS A 57 -7.58 1.31 11.45
N VAL A 58 -7.18 2.18 12.38
CA VAL A 58 -8.14 2.85 13.27
C VAL A 58 -9.23 3.59 12.49
N CYS A 59 -8.85 4.23 11.38
CA CYS A 59 -9.80 4.95 10.53
C CYS A 59 -10.26 4.13 9.33
N HIS A 60 -9.33 3.43 8.67
CA HIS A 60 -9.59 2.75 7.39
C HIS A 60 -10.03 1.30 7.53
N GLY A 61 -10.21 0.82 8.76
CA GLY A 61 -10.68 -0.55 9.01
C GLY A 61 -9.59 -1.60 8.83
N PRO A 62 -9.79 -2.79 9.38
CA PRO A 62 -8.82 -3.87 9.22
C PRO A 62 -8.75 -4.33 7.76
N ASP A 63 -7.59 -4.82 7.35
CA ASP A 63 -7.37 -5.44 6.04
C ASP A 63 -7.64 -4.51 4.85
N GLY A 64 -7.64 -3.21 5.07
CA GLY A 64 -7.90 -2.24 4.00
C GLY A 64 -9.33 -2.17 3.54
N GLU A 65 -10.28 -2.73 4.31
CA GLU A 65 -11.68 -2.86 3.89
C GLU A 65 -12.49 -1.57 4.00
N GLY A 66 -11.96 -0.55 4.68
CA GLY A 66 -12.71 0.68 4.90
C GLY A 66 -13.56 0.65 6.16
N SER A 67 -14.12 1.79 6.51
CA SER A 67 -14.98 1.94 7.67
C SER A 67 -16.00 3.05 7.40
N THR A 68 -16.82 3.35 8.40
CA THR A 68 -17.74 4.50 8.32
C THR A 68 -16.99 5.83 8.36
N TYR A 69 -15.72 5.83 8.76
CA TYR A 69 -14.92 7.06 8.88
C TYR A 69 -14.05 7.33 7.68
N ALA A 70 -13.62 6.30 6.95
CA ALA A 70 -12.65 6.46 5.88
C ALA A 70 -12.81 5.36 4.82
N PRO A 71 -12.39 5.64 3.56
CA PRO A 71 -12.60 4.69 2.46
C PRO A 71 -11.72 3.44 2.56
N ALA A 72 -12.08 2.44 1.75
CA ALA A 72 -11.33 1.19 1.63
C ALA A 72 -10.03 1.45 0.88
N LEU A 73 -8.91 1.43 1.58
CA LEU A 73 -7.61 1.72 0.98
C LEU A 73 -7.13 0.62 0.03
N LYS A 74 -7.63 -0.61 0.18
CA LYS A 74 -7.32 -1.68 -0.78
C LYS A 74 -7.81 -1.30 -2.19
N THR A 75 -8.93 -0.59 -2.28
CA THR A 75 -9.45 -0.10 -3.55
C THR A 75 -8.61 1.07 -4.05
N SER A 76 -8.28 2.01 -3.18
CA SER A 76 -7.45 3.16 -3.54
C SER A 76 -6.10 2.72 -4.10
N ALA A 77 -5.50 1.69 -3.55
CA ALA A 77 -4.18 1.22 -3.97
C ALA A 77 -4.17 0.61 -5.38
N VAL A 78 -5.32 0.21 -5.93
CA VAL A 78 -5.40 -0.38 -7.27
C VAL A 78 -6.13 0.50 -8.27
N THR A 79 -6.73 1.60 -7.84
CA THR A 79 -7.43 2.53 -8.73
C THR A 79 -6.78 3.90 -8.80
N MET A 80 -6.03 4.29 -7.79
CA MET A 80 -5.37 5.58 -7.72
C MET A 80 -3.92 5.45 -8.19
N ASP A 81 -3.42 6.48 -8.87
CA ASP A 81 -2.01 6.56 -9.23
C ASP A 81 -1.14 6.49 -7.96
N TYR A 82 -0.01 5.80 -8.06
CA TYR A 82 0.89 5.63 -6.92
C TYR A 82 1.32 6.97 -6.31
N TYR A 83 1.69 7.93 -7.15
CA TYR A 83 2.16 9.22 -6.66
C TYR A 83 1.06 10.02 -6.00
N ASP A 84 -0.17 9.90 -6.49
CA ASP A 84 -1.33 10.53 -5.85
C ASP A 84 -1.61 9.90 -4.49
N PHE A 85 -1.51 8.57 -4.39
CA PHE A 85 -1.69 7.86 -3.14
C PHE A 85 -0.66 8.33 -2.09
N ILE A 86 0.62 8.34 -2.47
CA ILE A 86 1.70 8.79 -1.59
C ILE A 86 1.50 10.25 -1.17
N GLY A 87 1.11 11.10 -2.12
CA GLY A 87 0.87 12.52 -1.85
C GLY A 87 -0.23 12.76 -0.84
N ILE A 88 -1.33 12.02 -0.93
CA ILE A 88 -2.43 12.15 0.02
C ILE A 88 -2.00 11.72 1.43
N VAL A 89 -1.28 10.61 1.56
CA VAL A 89 -0.81 10.17 2.86
C VAL A 89 0.15 11.20 3.47
N ALA A 90 1.08 11.72 2.67
CA ALA A 90 2.05 12.69 3.16
C ALA A 90 1.41 14.02 3.55
N SER A 91 0.47 14.52 2.76
CA SER A 91 -0.13 15.84 2.92
C SER A 91 -1.42 15.86 3.72
N GLY A 92 -2.08 14.70 3.84
CA GLY A 92 -3.39 14.62 4.47
C GLY A 92 -4.49 15.04 3.51
N LYS A 93 -5.73 14.95 3.99
CA LYS A 93 -6.90 15.31 3.20
C LYS A 93 -8.01 15.81 4.12
N GLN A 94 -8.72 16.84 3.68
CA GLN A 94 -9.87 17.36 4.39
C GLN A 94 -11.09 17.36 3.48
N GLU A 95 -12.21 16.81 3.97
CA GLU A 95 -13.49 16.85 3.33
C GLU A 95 -14.45 17.51 4.32
N ILE A 96 -14.50 18.84 4.26
CA ILE A 96 -15.34 19.61 5.17
C ILE A 96 -16.45 20.27 4.36
N ASN A 97 -17.70 19.88 4.61
CA ASN A 97 -18.85 20.49 3.99
C ASN A 97 -20.05 20.32 4.92
N SER A 98 -21.25 20.72 4.48
CA SER A 98 -22.43 20.66 5.32
C SER A 98 -22.83 19.21 5.71
N ALA A 99 -22.37 18.20 4.99
CA ALA A 99 -22.68 16.79 5.24
C ALA A 99 -21.51 16.01 5.81
N GLN A 100 -20.27 16.51 5.69
CA GLN A 100 -19.09 15.77 6.06
C GLN A 100 -18.07 16.67 6.74
N ASN A 101 -17.46 16.11 7.78
CA ASN A 101 -16.35 16.75 8.45
C ASN A 101 -15.28 15.67 8.65
N GLN A 102 -14.63 15.27 7.55
CA GLN A 102 -13.64 14.21 7.55
C GLN A 102 -12.25 14.79 7.34
N VAL A 103 -11.33 14.39 8.21
CA VAL A 103 -9.94 14.84 8.14
C VAL A 103 -9.04 13.62 8.21
N MET A 104 -8.22 13.44 7.18
CA MET A 104 -7.10 12.52 7.23
C MET A 104 -5.87 13.33 7.61
N PRO A 105 -5.19 13.03 8.71
CA PRO A 105 -4.00 13.80 9.09
C PRO A 105 -2.87 13.62 8.09
N ALA A 106 -1.95 14.58 8.08
CA ALA A 106 -0.76 14.52 7.25
C ALA A 106 0.31 13.67 7.96
N PHE A 107 0.85 12.67 7.25
CA PHE A 107 1.86 11.77 7.82
C PHE A 107 3.27 12.04 7.29
N GLY A 108 3.46 13.10 6.51
CA GLY A 108 4.73 13.38 5.82
C GLY A 108 5.95 13.51 6.72
N THR A 109 5.75 13.83 8.00
CA THR A 109 6.85 13.94 8.97
C THR A 109 6.89 12.76 9.95
N ASN A 110 6.01 11.77 9.78
CA ASN A 110 5.97 10.62 10.67
C ASN A 110 6.77 9.45 10.06
N PRO A 111 7.97 9.14 10.58
CA PRO A 111 8.79 8.07 10.01
C PRO A 111 8.16 6.70 10.15
N ASN A 112 7.31 6.49 11.15
CA ASN A 112 6.60 5.20 11.31
C ASN A 112 5.61 4.94 10.17
N VAL A 113 5.23 5.98 9.43
CA VAL A 113 4.42 5.86 8.22
C VAL A 113 5.28 5.97 6.99
N MET A 114 6.06 7.05 6.86
CA MET A 114 6.77 7.35 5.63
C MET A 114 7.87 6.37 5.28
N CYS A 115 8.56 5.82 6.29
CA CYS A 115 9.59 4.80 6.04
C CYS A 115 9.01 3.46 5.60
N TYR A 116 7.72 3.25 5.78
CA TYR A 116 7.04 2.00 5.45
C TYR A 116 5.89 2.19 4.47
N LEU A 117 5.80 3.38 3.86
CA LEU A 117 4.65 3.70 3.01
C LEU A 117 4.58 2.83 1.77
N ASP A 118 5.72 2.54 1.15
CA ASP A 118 5.76 1.63 0.01
C ASP A 118 5.35 0.21 0.43
N ASP A 119 5.75 -0.23 1.62
CA ASP A 119 5.33 -1.52 2.17
C ASP A 119 3.82 -1.56 2.36
N ILE A 120 3.26 -0.51 2.96
CA ILE A 120 1.81 -0.38 3.16
C ILE A 120 1.09 -0.42 1.81
N TYR A 121 1.62 0.30 0.83
CA TYR A 121 1.06 0.34 -0.51
C TYR A 121 1.04 -1.04 -1.17
N THR A 122 2.15 -1.79 -1.10
CA THR A 122 2.21 -3.13 -1.70
C THR A 122 1.27 -4.12 -0.99
N TYR A 123 1.15 -4.01 0.33
CA TYR A 123 0.16 -4.80 1.06
C TYR A 123 -1.26 -4.49 0.57
N LEU A 124 -1.60 -3.22 0.45
CA LEU A 124 -2.95 -2.81 0.02
C LEU A 124 -3.23 -3.23 -1.42
N ARG A 125 -2.22 -3.21 -2.30
CA ARG A 125 -2.36 -3.72 -3.66
C ARG A 125 -2.67 -5.22 -3.68
N ALA A 126 -1.97 -5.98 -2.85
CA ALA A 126 -2.22 -7.43 -2.75
C ALA A 126 -3.63 -7.71 -2.22
N ARG A 127 -4.13 -6.89 -1.30
CA ARG A 127 -5.51 -6.98 -0.81
C ARG A 127 -6.52 -6.57 -1.89
N GLY A 128 -6.25 -5.48 -2.59
CA GLY A 128 -7.15 -4.94 -3.60
C GLY A 128 -7.29 -5.82 -4.84
N THR A 129 -6.27 -6.60 -5.15
CA THR A 129 -6.31 -7.59 -6.23
C THR A 129 -6.80 -8.96 -5.74
N GLU A 130 -7.08 -9.08 -4.45
CA GLU A 130 -7.51 -10.33 -3.81
C GLU A 130 -6.47 -11.45 -3.89
N GLU A 131 -5.20 -11.09 -4.12
CA GLU A 131 -4.12 -12.07 -4.15
C GLU A 131 -3.78 -12.61 -2.75
N ILE A 132 -4.11 -11.86 -1.70
CA ILE A 132 -4.02 -12.36 -0.33
C ILE A 132 -5.36 -12.17 0.38
N PRO A 133 -5.74 -13.11 1.25
CA PRO A 133 -6.98 -13.03 2.01
C PRO A 133 -6.88 -12.02 3.16
N ARG A 134 -7.98 -11.77 3.81
CA ARG A 134 -8.00 -11.01 5.05
C ARG A 134 -7.22 -11.73 6.15
N GLY A 135 -6.75 -10.97 7.10
CA GLY A 135 -6.04 -11.50 8.26
C GLY A 135 -4.52 -11.47 8.07
N ARG A 136 -3.83 -11.99 9.06
CA ARG A 136 -2.38 -12.00 9.05
C ARG A 136 -1.85 -13.03 8.03
N PRO A 137 -1.00 -12.63 7.09
CA PRO A 137 -0.40 -13.60 6.17
C PRO A 137 0.39 -14.67 6.91
N ALA A 138 0.19 -15.93 6.51
CA ALA A 138 0.77 -17.07 7.23
C ALA A 138 2.24 -17.31 6.89
N LYS A 139 2.66 -16.97 5.67
CA LYS A 139 4.00 -17.28 5.18
C LYS A 139 4.64 -16.05 4.55
N LYS A 140 5.88 -15.78 4.91
CA LYS A 140 6.62 -14.64 4.39
C LYS A 140 8.06 -14.99 4.12
N VAL A 141 8.67 -14.32 3.15
CA VAL A 141 10.11 -14.34 2.94
C VAL A 141 10.78 -13.59 4.09
N ALA A 142 11.93 -14.08 4.53
CA ALA A 142 12.68 -13.41 5.60
C ALA A 142 13.15 -12.02 5.16
N LYS A 143 13.23 -11.09 6.13
CA LYS A 143 13.74 -9.76 5.90
C LYS A 143 15.18 -9.85 5.36
N SER A 144 15.44 -9.20 4.21
CA SER A 144 16.79 -9.18 3.64
C SER A 144 17.69 -8.18 4.36
N GLU A 145 19.00 -8.37 4.21
CA GLU A 145 19.97 -7.42 4.75
C GLU A 145 19.83 -6.05 4.10
N ALA A 146 19.56 -6.01 2.80
CA ALA A 146 19.37 -4.75 2.08
C ALA A 146 18.14 -3.99 2.60
N TYR A 147 17.04 -4.70 2.86
CA TYR A 147 15.86 -4.08 3.44
C TYR A 147 16.17 -3.54 4.85
N ALA A 148 16.83 -4.34 5.68
CA ALA A 148 17.17 -3.94 7.04
C ALA A 148 18.06 -2.68 7.07
N ALA A 149 19.01 -2.59 6.15
CA ALA A 149 19.88 -1.42 6.04
C ALA A 149 19.08 -0.17 5.60
N ALA A 150 18.19 -0.30 4.63
CA ALA A 150 17.36 0.80 4.16
C ALA A 150 16.39 1.26 5.26
N GLU A 151 15.83 0.33 5.99
CA GLU A 151 14.94 0.62 7.13
C GLU A 151 15.67 1.42 8.20
N ALA A 152 16.85 0.96 8.61
CA ALA A 152 17.64 1.64 9.63
C ALA A 152 18.03 3.06 9.19
N GLU A 153 18.41 3.22 7.93
CA GLU A 153 18.76 4.53 7.39
C GLU A 153 17.56 5.48 7.41
N CYS A 154 16.39 5.00 6.97
CA CYS A 154 15.18 5.81 6.94
C CYS A 154 14.73 6.22 8.35
N MET A 155 14.80 5.29 9.30
CA MET A 155 14.38 5.55 10.68
C MET A 155 15.39 6.40 11.46
N GLY A 156 16.51 6.75 10.87
CA GLY A 156 17.53 7.55 11.54
C GLY A 156 18.28 6.79 12.63
N ALA A 157 18.28 5.46 12.56
CA ALA A 157 18.97 4.62 13.53
C ALA A 157 20.39 4.32 13.06
N GLY A 158 20.97 5.25 12.36
CA GLY A 158 22.34 5.10 11.90
C GLY A 158 23.33 5.61 12.90
#